data_40c584ab791aaba289991a2d8b483ac6
#
_entry.id   40c584ab791aaba289991a2d8b483ac6
#
_cell.length_a   1.000
_cell.length_b   1.000
_cell.length_c   1.000
_cell.angle_alpha   90.00
_cell.angle_beta   90.00
_cell.angle_gamma   90.00
#
_symmetry.space_group_name_H-M   'P 1'
#
loop_
_entity.id
_entity.type
_entity.pdbx_description
1 polymer ?
#
loop_
_entity_poly.entity_id
_entity_poly.type
_entity_poly.pdbx_seq_one_letter_code
_entity_poly.pdbx_strand_id
1 'polypeptide(L)'
;QWDIIMINNSFHWREGATLLHSREFLELARSRLKPGGIVFLNTTGLQAIEATALHVFPEVYRISNGIAAVNGTLPEPSAERLAVRLAQSTLFSARGLDEAKARQWLSSRMPQRIDPQTRRDCPILSDDAMAAEWGKARCAQQH
;
A
#
# COMPACT_ATOMS: atom_id res chain seq x y z
N GLN A 1 -2.77 19.76 1.96
CA GLN A 1 -2.91 18.48 1.22
C GLN A 1 -1.53 17.97 0.80
N TRP A 2 -1.35 16.65 0.83
CA TRP A 2 -0.08 15.97 0.59
C TRP A 2 -0.13 15.16 -0.69
N ASP A 3 1.01 15.03 -1.37
CA ASP A 3 1.16 14.12 -2.51
C ASP A 3 1.35 12.68 -2.04
N ILE A 4 2.08 12.50 -0.93
CA ILE A 4 2.35 11.17 -0.35
C ILE A 4 2.28 11.26 1.17
N ILE A 5 1.60 10.29 1.79
CA ILE A 5 1.66 9.99 3.22
C ILE A 5 2.28 8.60 3.36
N MET A 6 3.41 8.49 4.06
CA MET A 6 4.11 7.23 4.24
C MET A 6 4.04 6.79 5.69
N ILE A 7 3.57 5.56 5.93
CA ILE A 7 3.46 4.95 7.24
C ILE A 7 4.25 3.64 7.21
N ASN A 8 5.37 3.66 7.88
CA ASN A 8 6.26 2.51 7.97
C ASN A 8 6.32 1.99 9.41
N ASN A 9 5.17 1.57 9.92
CA ASN A 9 5.10 0.88 11.19
C ASN A 9 5.47 -0.59 10.96
N SER A 10 6.42 -1.09 11.72
CA SER A 10 7.07 -2.37 11.44
C SER A 10 6.17 -3.59 11.69
N PHE A 11 5.18 -3.50 12.59
CA PHE A 11 4.40 -4.68 13.00
C PHE A 11 2.98 -4.29 13.40
N HIS A 12 1.99 -4.89 12.74
CA HIS A 12 0.57 -4.69 13.03
C HIS A 12 0.10 -5.26 14.38
N TRP A 13 0.88 -6.17 14.98
CA TRP A 13 0.58 -6.76 16.30
C TRP A 13 1.13 -5.95 17.48
N ARG A 14 1.79 -4.81 17.25
CA ARG A 14 2.18 -3.91 18.32
C ARG A 14 0.97 -3.11 18.79
N GLU A 15 0.90 -2.91 20.10
CA GLU A 15 -0.13 -2.08 20.71
C GLU A 15 -0.22 -0.71 20.02
N GLY A 16 -1.44 -0.31 19.65
CA GLY A 16 -1.71 0.94 18.95
C GLY A 16 -1.35 0.98 17.46
N ALA A 17 -0.61 0.00 16.91
CA ALA A 17 -0.28 -0.03 15.49
C ALA A 17 -1.52 -0.25 14.62
N THR A 18 -2.52 -0.96 15.11
CA THR A 18 -3.77 -1.25 14.41
C THR A 18 -4.56 0.01 14.11
N LEU A 19 -4.48 1.04 14.97
CA LEU A 19 -5.12 2.33 14.74
C LEU A 19 -4.67 2.99 13.44
N LEU A 20 -3.39 2.83 13.06
CA LEU A 20 -2.84 3.35 11.80
C LEU A 20 -3.30 2.56 10.56
N HIS A 21 -4.00 1.44 10.75
CA HIS A 21 -4.55 0.61 9.69
C HIS A 21 -6.08 0.61 9.68
N SER A 22 -6.70 1.34 10.61
CA SER A 22 -8.15 1.41 10.73
C SER A 22 -8.77 2.19 9.57
N ARG A 23 -10.04 1.92 9.32
CA ARG A 23 -10.84 2.66 8.34
C ARG A 23 -10.83 4.16 8.65
N GLU A 24 -11.05 4.52 9.90
CA GLU A 24 -11.13 5.89 10.39
C GLU A 24 -9.83 6.65 10.12
N PHE A 25 -8.69 6.03 10.41
CA PHE A 25 -7.39 6.61 10.10
C PHE A 25 -7.17 6.75 8.59
N LEU A 26 -7.52 5.74 7.80
CA LEU A 26 -7.36 5.78 6.35
C LEU A 26 -8.27 6.82 5.68
N GLU A 27 -9.49 7.02 6.17
CA GLU A 27 -10.39 8.09 5.75
C GLU A 27 -9.81 9.47 6.07
N LEU A 28 -9.26 9.64 7.28
CA LEU A 28 -8.55 10.87 7.66
C LEU A 28 -7.35 11.13 6.75
N ALA A 29 -6.51 10.12 6.53
CA ALA A 29 -5.36 10.23 5.64
C ALA A 29 -5.78 10.60 4.21
N ARG A 30 -6.82 9.94 3.67
CA ARG A 30 -7.38 10.26 2.35
C ARG A 30 -7.85 11.71 2.25
N SER A 31 -8.51 12.24 3.28
CA SER A 31 -8.98 13.64 3.31
C SER A 31 -7.83 14.66 3.24
N ARG A 32 -6.62 14.27 3.61
CA ARG A 32 -5.42 15.08 3.59
C ARG A 32 -4.58 14.94 2.32
N LEU A 33 -4.95 14.00 1.44
CA LEU A 33 -4.29 13.82 0.16
C LEU A 33 -4.86 14.77 -0.91
N LYS A 34 -4.00 15.14 -1.84
CA LYS A 34 -4.41 15.71 -3.12
C LYS A 34 -5.11 14.64 -3.98
N PRO A 35 -5.88 15.04 -5.01
CA PRO A 35 -6.30 14.12 -6.07
C PRO A 35 -5.08 13.41 -6.68
N GLY A 36 -5.12 12.08 -6.78
CA GLY A 36 -3.99 11.26 -7.22
C GLY A 36 -2.88 11.06 -6.18
N GLY A 37 -3.03 11.61 -4.98
CA GLY A 37 -2.08 11.40 -3.88
C GLY A 37 -2.15 9.97 -3.32
N ILE A 38 -1.10 9.53 -2.64
CA ILE A 38 -0.90 8.14 -2.23
C ILE A 38 -0.67 8.04 -0.73
N VAL A 39 -1.35 7.09 -0.07
CA VAL A 39 -0.93 6.57 1.24
C VAL A 39 -0.13 5.28 1.01
N PHE A 40 1.10 5.24 1.48
CA PHE A 40 1.90 4.01 1.52
C PHE A 40 1.88 3.44 2.94
N LEU A 41 1.52 2.16 3.05
CA LEU A 41 1.43 1.41 4.31
C LEU A 41 2.26 0.13 4.23
N ASN A 42 3.02 -0.17 5.28
CA ASN A 42 3.56 -1.51 5.46
C ASN A 42 2.47 -2.40 6.07
N THR A 43 2.07 -3.45 5.36
CA THR A 43 0.97 -4.35 5.79
C THR A 43 1.47 -5.56 6.56
N THR A 44 2.77 -5.84 6.52
CA THR A 44 3.36 -7.07 7.09
C THR A 44 2.63 -8.36 6.67
N GLY A 45 1.98 -8.33 5.48
CA GLY A 45 1.23 -9.47 4.92
C GLY A 45 -0.20 -9.64 5.45
N LEU A 46 -0.71 -8.75 6.29
CA LEU A 46 -2.08 -8.86 6.80
C LEU A 46 -3.10 -8.39 5.76
N GLN A 47 -3.87 -9.34 5.21
CA GLN A 47 -4.87 -9.07 4.15
C GLN A 47 -6.02 -8.18 4.61
N ALA A 48 -6.35 -8.15 5.91
CA ALA A 48 -7.36 -7.24 6.45
C ALA A 48 -6.98 -5.76 6.26
N ILE A 49 -5.69 -5.42 6.27
CA ILE A 49 -5.22 -4.06 5.97
C ILE A 49 -5.48 -3.72 4.49
N GLU A 50 -5.23 -4.68 3.58
CA GLU A 50 -5.56 -4.51 2.17
C GLU A 50 -7.07 -4.30 1.95
N ALA A 51 -7.90 -5.11 2.61
CA ALA A 51 -9.36 -4.98 2.58
C ALA A 51 -9.83 -3.61 3.09
N THR A 52 -9.27 -3.15 4.21
CA THR A 52 -9.59 -1.84 4.78
C THR A 52 -9.19 -0.71 3.84
N ALA A 53 -8.01 -0.80 3.21
CA ALA A 53 -7.58 0.18 2.23
C ALA A 53 -8.50 0.19 0.98
N LEU A 54 -8.91 -0.98 0.47
CA LEU A 54 -9.85 -1.11 -0.65
C LEU A 54 -11.25 -0.58 -0.33
N HIS A 55 -11.65 -0.61 0.95
CA HIS A 55 -12.91 -0.02 1.38
C HIS A 55 -12.88 1.53 1.31
N VAL A 56 -11.73 2.13 1.55
CA VAL A 56 -11.56 3.58 1.62
C VAL A 56 -11.10 4.19 0.28
N PHE A 57 -10.22 3.53 -0.45
CA PHE A 57 -9.56 4.06 -1.63
C PHE A 57 -10.05 3.41 -2.93
N PRO A 58 -10.18 4.18 -4.04
CA PRO A 58 -10.60 3.64 -5.33
C PRO A 58 -9.65 2.59 -5.92
N GLU A 59 -8.35 2.75 -5.66
CA GLU A 59 -7.30 1.84 -6.14
C GLU A 59 -6.28 1.55 -5.06
N VAL A 60 -5.89 0.28 -4.97
CA VAL A 60 -4.84 -0.18 -4.05
C VAL A 60 -3.90 -1.09 -4.81
N TYR A 61 -2.61 -0.83 -4.68
CA TYR A 61 -1.55 -1.61 -5.30
C TYR A 61 -0.69 -2.27 -4.23
N ARG A 62 -0.36 -3.54 -4.41
CA ARG A 62 0.63 -4.24 -3.60
C ARG A 62 2.03 -3.93 -4.13
N ILE A 63 2.94 -3.56 -3.21
CA ILE A 63 4.33 -3.29 -3.49
C ILE A 63 5.15 -3.99 -2.42
N SER A 64 5.75 -5.13 -2.74
CA SER A 64 6.48 -5.96 -1.78
C SER A 64 5.60 -6.34 -0.57
N ASN A 65 5.98 -5.96 0.66
CA ASN A 65 5.25 -6.20 1.91
C ASN A 65 4.35 -5.03 2.32
N GLY A 66 4.12 -4.07 1.42
CA GLY A 66 3.28 -2.91 1.67
C GLY A 66 2.22 -2.72 0.60
N ILE A 67 1.42 -1.69 0.78
CA ILE A 67 0.44 -1.23 -0.20
C ILE A 67 0.58 0.26 -0.46
N ALA A 68 0.24 0.65 -1.68
CA ALA A 68 0.00 2.04 -2.08
C ALA A 68 -1.50 2.20 -2.35
N ALA A 69 -2.19 2.94 -1.50
CA ALA A 69 -3.60 3.29 -1.66
C ALA A 69 -3.74 4.68 -2.28
N VAL A 70 -4.47 4.79 -3.39
CA VAL A 70 -4.50 5.97 -4.26
C VAL A 70 -5.79 6.74 -4.08
N ASN A 71 -5.71 8.05 -3.84
CA ASN A 71 -6.87 8.95 -3.82
C ASN A 71 -7.24 9.37 -5.25
N GLY A 72 -7.76 8.43 -6.02
CA GLY A 72 -8.11 8.58 -7.42
C GLY A 72 -7.67 7.38 -8.24
N THR A 73 -7.36 7.61 -9.51
CA THR A 73 -6.85 6.58 -10.43
C THR A 73 -5.45 6.95 -10.92
N LEU A 74 -4.58 5.96 -11.05
CA LEU A 74 -3.26 6.13 -11.65
C LEU A 74 -3.20 5.45 -13.01
N PRO A 75 -2.38 5.97 -13.96
CA PRO A 75 -2.03 5.23 -15.15
C PRO A 75 -1.40 3.88 -14.76
N GLU A 76 -1.69 2.84 -15.54
CA GLU A 76 -1.10 1.52 -15.33
C GLU A 76 0.42 1.61 -15.17
N PRO A 77 1.01 1.00 -14.13
CA PRO A 77 2.44 1.03 -13.91
C PRO A 77 3.21 0.43 -15.08
N SER A 78 4.15 1.18 -15.65
CA SER A 78 5.02 0.69 -16.73
C SER A 78 6.45 0.54 -16.24
N ALA A 79 7.01 -0.65 -16.40
CA ALA A 79 8.39 -0.93 -16.00
C ALA A 79 9.38 -0.01 -16.73
N GLU A 80 9.15 0.27 -18.03
CA GLU A 80 9.99 1.17 -18.81
C GLU A 80 9.98 2.59 -18.24
N ARG A 81 8.80 3.16 -18.02
CA ARG A 81 8.67 4.52 -17.48
C ARG A 81 9.28 4.64 -16.08
N LEU A 82 9.09 3.62 -15.25
CA LEU A 82 9.68 3.60 -13.90
C LEU A 82 11.18 3.44 -13.95
N ALA A 83 11.73 2.58 -14.83
CA ALA A 83 13.17 2.40 -14.99
C ALA A 83 13.86 3.68 -15.43
N VAL A 84 13.33 4.39 -16.44
CA VAL A 84 13.83 5.68 -16.88
C VAL A 84 13.85 6.70 -15.74
N ARG A 85 12.75 6.82 -15.00
CA ARG A 85 12.67 7.76 -13.87
C ARG A 85 13.65 7.43 -12.74
N LEU A 86 13.82 6.14 -12.43
CA LEU A 86 14.79 5.71 -11.43
C LEU A 86 16.22 6.02 -11.86
N ALA A 87 16.57 5.72 -13.11
CA ALA A 87 17.90 6.00 -13.65
C ALA A 87 18.22 7.51 -13.70
N GLN A 88 17.21 8.35 -13.95
CA GLN A 88 17.34 9.81 -13.95
C GLN A 88 17.40 10.43 -12.55
N SER A 89 17.03 9.68 -11.51
CA SER A 89 17.09 10.16 -10.13
C SER A 89 18.55 10.32 -9.69
N THR A 90 18.92 11.50 -9.22
CA THR A 90 20.27 11.79 -8.73
C THR A 90 20.70 10.87 -7.59
N LEU A 91 19.75 10.46 -6.73
CA LEU A 91 20.00 9.54 -5.63
C LEU A 91 20.43 8.15 -6.10
N PHE A 92 19.79 7.64 -7.16
CA PHE A 92 20.04 6.30 -7.66
C PHE A 92 21.17 6.26 -8.71
N SER A 93 21.26 7.26 -9.57
CA SER A 93 22.35 7.37 -10.54
C SER A 93 23.72 7.50 -9.86
N ALA A 94 23.81 8.27 -8.77
CA ALA A 94 25.02 8.37 -7.95
C ALA A 94 25.47 7.02 -7.33
N ARG A 95 24.57 6.04 -7.25
CA ARG A 95 24.84 4.67 -6.78
C ARG A 95 25.03 3.67 -7.92
N GLY A 96 25.19 4.16 -9.16
CA GLY A 96 25.41 3.34 -10.34
C GLY A 96 24.19 2.57 -10.83
N LEU A 97 22.97 3.03 -10.46
CA LEU A 97 21.74 2.49 -11.04
C LEU A 97 21.52 3.13 -12.40
N ASP A 98 21.73 2.35 -13.44
CA ASP A 98 21.35 2.66 -14.83
C ASP A 98 19.96 2.08 -15.16
N GLU A 99 19.47 2.39 -16.36
CA GLU A 99 18.15 1.94 -16.80
C GLU A 99 18.03 0.41 -16.89
N ALA A 100 19.09 -0.29 -17.31
CA ALA A 100 19.08 -1.75 -17.43
C ALA A 100 18.97 -2.42 -16.06
N LYS A 101 19.76 -1.96 -15.10
CA LYS A 101 19.68 -2.42 -13.70
C LYS A 101 18.34 -2.08 -13.06
N ALA A 102 17.80 -0.88 -13.36
CA ALA A 102 16.48 -0.48 -12.88
C ALA A 102 15.38 -1.40 -13.43
N ARG A 103 15.39 -1.75 -14.72
CA ARG A 103 14.47 -2.72 -15.32
C ARG A 103 14.57 -4.10 -14.67
N GLN A 104 15.79 -4.60 -14.50
CA GLN A 104 16.03 -5.87 -13.83
C GLN A 104 15.51 -5.86 -12.39
N TRP A 105 15.71 -4.79 -11.65
CA TRP A 105 15.21 -4.66 -10.28
C TRP A 105 13.68 -4.60 -10.24
N LEU A 106 13.05 -3.90 -11.18
CA LEU A 106 11.59 -3.77 -11.28
C LEU A 106 10.91 -5.07 -11.72
N SER A 107 11.57 -5.95 -12.47
CA SER A 107 10.96 -7.17 -13.04
C SER A 107 10.23 -8.04 -12.01
N SER A 108 10.69 -8.05 -10.76
CA SER A 108 10.08 -8.79 -9.65
C SER A 108 9.38 -7.90 -8.61
N ARG A 109 9.29 -6.59 -8.85
CA ARG A 109 8.81 -5.61 -7.86
C ARG A 109 7.79 -4.62 -8.42
N MET A 110 7.21 -4.94 -9.56
CA MET A 110 6.16 -4.09 -10.12
C MET A 110 4.95 -4.03 -9.18
N PRO A 111 4.37 -2.85 -8.99
CA PRO A 111 3.13 -2.70 -8.28
C PRO A 111 2.04 -3.59 -8.91
N GLN A 112 1.32 -4.34 -8.09
CA GLN A 112 0.22 -5.18 -8.54
C GLN A 112 -1.09 -4.60 -8.00
N ARG A 113 -2.00 -4.25 -8.89
CA ARG A 113 -3.34 -3.81 -8.48
C ARG A 113 -4.04 -4.95 -7.76
N ILE A 114 -4.60 -4.67 -6.60
CA ILE A 114 -5.36 -5.65 -5.83
C ILE A 114 -6.80 -5.63 -6.33
N ASP A 115 -7.29 -6.80 -6.75
CA ASP A 115 -8.70 -6.97 -7.10
C ASP A 115 -9.55 -6.96 -5.80
N PRO A 116 -10.51 -6.02 -5.66
CA PRO A 116 -11.38 -5.95 -4.50
C PRO A 116 -12.14 -7.25 -4.20
N GLN A 117 -12.48 -8.03 -5.24
CA GLN A 117 -13.19 -9.29 -5.07
C GLN A 117 -12.39 -10.31 -4.26
N THR A 118 -11.05 -10.27 -4.36
CA THR A 118 -10.17 -11.18 -3.62
C THR A 118 -10.08 -10.85 -2.12
N ARG A 119 -10.69 -9.76 -1.67
CA ARG A 119 -10.66 -9.28 -0.27
C ARG A 119 -12.04 -9.06 0.34
N ARG A 120 -13.12 -9.41 -0.38
CA ARG A 120 -14.51 -9.18 0.06
C ARG A 120 -14.85 -9.86 1.39
N ASP A 121 -14.26 -11.01 1.66
CA ASP A 121 -14.51 -11.82 2.86
C ASP A 121 -13.53 -11.51 4.00
N CYS A 122 -12.70 -10.46 3.85
CA CYS A 122 -11.79 -10.01 4.86
C CYS A 122 -12.45 -8.98 5.78
N PRO A 123 -12.14 -9.00 7.09
CA PRO A 123 -12.65 -7.99 8.01
C PRO A 123 -12.08 -6.61 7.66
N ILE A 124 -12.92 -5.59 7.84
CA ILE A 124 -12.50 -4.19 7.81
C ILE A 124 -12.06 -3.81 9.22
N LEU A 125 -10.85 -3.31 9.34
CA LEU A 125 -10.30 -2.85 10.62
C LEU A 125 -10.93 -1.50 11.00
N SER A 126 -11.33 -1.34 12.27
CA SER A 126 -11.81 -0.08 12.82
C SER A 126 -11.14 0.22 14.14
N ASP A 127 -11.20 1.48 14.58
CA ASP A 127 -10.63 1.94 15.85
C ASP A 127 -11.24 1.20 17.05
N ASP A 128 -12.50 0.79 16.95
CA ASP A 128 -13.21 0.06 18.00
C ASP A 128 -12.95 -1.45 18.01
N ALA A 129 -12.29 -1.98 16.96
CA ALA A 129 -12.07 -3.41 16.79
C ALA A 129 -10.60 -3.72 16.53
N MET A 130 -9.82 -3.82 17.59
CA MET A 130 -8.38 -4.15 17.57
C MET A 130 -8.11 -5.63 17.27
N ALA A 131 -8.95 -6.24 16.41
CA ALA A 131 -8.88 -7.66 16.10
C ALA A 131 -7.54 -8.10 15.48
N ALA A 132 -6.84 -7.18 14.81
CA ALA A 132 -5.55 -7.45 14.20
C ALA A 132 -4.45 -7.69 15.24
N GLU A 133 -4.46 -6.98 16.36
CA GLU A 133 -3.47 -7.11 17.44
C GLU A 133 -3.55 -8.48 18.13
N TRP A 134 -4.74 -9.09 18.12
CA TRP A 134 -4.99 -10.39 18.74
C TRP A 134 -4.94 -11.55 17.73
N GLY A 135 -4.47 -11.31 16.51
CA GLY A 135 -4.39 -12.33 15.45
C GLY A 135 -5.77 -12.81 14.94
N LYS A 136 -6.85 -12.09 15.25
CA LYS A 136 -8.24 -12.44 14.88
C LYS A 136 -8.69 -11.86 13.55
N ALA A 137 -7.95 -10.91 12.97
CA ALA A 137 -8.28 -10.28 11.69
C ALA A 137 -7.82 -11.14 10.50
N ARG A 138 -8.29 -12.39 10.44
CA ARG A 138 -8.01 -13.29 9.32
C ARG A 138 -9.16 -13.23 8.32
N CYS A 139 -8.84 -13.23 7.03
CA CYS A 139 -9.84 -13.43 5.99
C CYS A 139 -10.38 -14.86 6.07
N ALA A 140 -11.65 -15.06 5.73
CA ALA A 140 -12.18 -16.40 5.55
C ALA A 140 -11.35 -17.11 4.47
N GLN A 141 -10.91 -18.35 4.76
CA GLN A 141 -10.17 -19.13 3.77
C GLN A 141 -11.13 -19.44 2.62
N GLN A 142 -10.79 -19.00 1.42
CA GLN A 142 -11.47 -19.48 0.21
C GLN A 142 -11.05 -20.94 0.03
N HIS A 143 -12.01 -21.84 0.23
CA HIS A 143 -11.89 -23.28 -0.08
C HIS A 143 -12.10 -23.49 -1.58
#